data_b99a22e9c95c573506a3504005a5b3ed
#
_entry.id   b99a22e9c95c573506a3504005a5b3ed
#
_cell.length_a   1.000
_cell.length_b   1.000
_cell.length_c   1.000
_cell.angle_alpha   90.00
_cell.angle_beta   90.00
_cell.angle_gamma   90.00
#
_symmetry.space_group_name_H-M   'P 1'
#
loop_
_entity.id
_entity.type
_entity.pdbx_description
1 polymer ?
#
loop_
_entity_poly.entity_id
_entity_poly.type
_entity_poly.pdbx_seq_one_letter_code
_entity_poly.pdbx_strand_id
1 'polypeptide(L)'
;DAVRVRVYGDVAVTHAVFEALAADGKVRKVRYTDVYVWEGAGWHLVSGQNSLLQPQVPVTLQSAVEPPQVTFDGHEPTGTDLEVLRALNAGYVQAFRNADVDWYAAHLAPEYVVVSSDGSIKDRAAALHDFARPVFAEHIQSFPVDKVQIRRFGDVALIHAENDFVMKDGRVGVNRYTDIWHKSDGKWRCIAAHITTHKALALPG
;
A
#
# COMPACT_ATOMS: atom_id res chain seq x y z
N ASP A 1 2.88 3.92 -20.17
CA ASP A 1 1.54 3.97 -19.51
C ASP A 1 1.14 5.43 -19.35
N ALA A 2 -0.18 5.73 -19.49
CA ALA A 2 -0.69 7.07 -19.29
C ALA A 2 -0.51 7.52 -17.84
N VAL A 3 -0.15 8.80 -17.64
CA VAL A 3 -0.13 9.41 -16.31
C VAL A 3 -1.56 9.46 -15.78
N ARG A 4 -1.78 8.93 -14.58
CA ARG A 4 -3.06 9.03 -13.85
C ARG A 4 -2.93 10.10 -12.79
N VAL A 5 -3.82 11.08 -12.82
CA VAL A 5 -3.89 12.14 -11.82
C VAL A 5 -5.28 12.13 -11.20
N ARG A 6 -5.33 12.20 -9.87
CA ARG A 6 -6.57 12.39 -9.10
C ARG A 6 -6.37 13.56 -8.15
N VAL A 7 -7.37 14.42 -8.07
CA VAL A 7 -7.32 15.63 -7.23
C VAL A 7 -8.38 15.53 -6.14
N TYR A 8 -7.98 15.82 -4.92
CA TYR A 8 -8.79 15.81 -3.71
C TYR A 8 -8.60 17.15 -2.99
N GLY A 9 -9.43 18.15 -3.32
CA GLY A 9 -9.22 19.51 -2.86
C GLY A 9 -7.86 20.05 -3.31
N ASP A 10 -7.03 20.42 -2.35
CA ASP A 10 -5.67 20.94 -2.58
C ASP A 10 -4.59 19.86 -2.65
N VAL A 11 -4.98 18.59 -2.76
CA VAL A 11 -4.04 17.45 -2.87
C VAL A 11 -4.22 16.73 -4.19
N ALA A 12 -3.12 16.46 -4.90
CA ALA A 12 -3.10 15.64 -6.11
C ALA A 12 -2.25 14.38 -5.90
N VAL A 13 -2.79 13.24 -6.34
CA VAL A 13 -2.08 11.96 -6.34
C VAL A 13 -1.84 11.53 -7.77
N THR A 14 -0.61 11.23 -8.11
CA THR A 14 -0.22 10.83 -9.47
C THR A 14 0.41 9.44 -9.47
N HIS A 15 0.08 8.66 -10.49
CA HIS A 15 0.71 7.37 -10.76
C HIS A 15 1.14 7.34 -12.22
N ALA A 16 2.41 7.01 -12.47
CA ALA A 16 2.90 6.81 -13.82
C ALA A 16 4.13 5.90 -13.85
N VAL A 17 4.66 5.69 -15.04
CA VAL A 17 5.89 4.95 -15.28
C VAL A 17 6.84 5.83 -16.05
N PHE A 18 8.09 5.87 -15.64
CA PHE A 18 9.18 6.45 -16.42
C PHE A 18 10.26 5.40 -16.71
N GLU A 19 11.07 5.69 -17.71
CA GLU A 19 12.24 4.90 -18.06
C GLU A 19 13.49 5.56 -17.51
N ALA A 20 14.31 4.79 -16.85
CA ALA A 20 15.59 5.25 -16.30
C ALA A 20 16.75 4.42 -16.90
N LEU A 21 17.78 5.11 -17.36
CA LEU A 21 19.04 4.47 -17.76
C LEU A 21 19.85 4.14 -16.49
N ALA A 22 20.04 2.86 -16.23
CA ALA A 22 20.82 2.41 -15.09
C ALA A 22 22.34 2.46 -15.37
N ALA A 23 23.15 2.40 -14.31
CA ALA A 23 24.61 2.46 -14.43
C ALA A 23 25.21 1.31 -15.27
N ASP A 24 24.50 0.20 -15.41
CA ASP A 24 24.88 -0.93 -16.28
C ASP A 24 24.48 -0.73 -17.76
N GLY A 25 24.02 0.45 -18.13
CA GLY A 25 23.57 0.80 -19.48
C GLY A 25 22.21 0.24 -19.89
N LYS A 26 21.48 -0.43 -18.99
CA LYS A 26 20.15 -0.98 -19.27
C LYS A 26 19.06 0.03 -18.94
N VAL A 27 18.04 0.09 -19.78
CA VAL A 27 16.82 0.85 -19.49
C VAL A 27 15.95 0.02 -18.55
N ARG A 28 15.52 0.66 -17.46
CA ARG A 28 14.59 0.08 -16.49
C ARG A 28 13.33 0.93 -16.41
N LYS A 29 12.20 0.27 -16.29
CA LYS A 29 10.93 0.94 -16.05
C LYS A 29 10.69 1.06 -14.55
N VAL A 30 10.31 2.24 -14.12
CA VAL A 30 10.04 2.57 -12.72
C VAL A 30 8.63 3.12 -12.63
N ARG A 31 7.80 2.50 -11.80
CA ARG A 31 6.50 3.05 -11.44
C ARG A 31 6.65 3.95 -10.23
N TYR A 32 5.96 5.10 -10.27
CA TYR A 32 5.96 6.02 -9.16
C TYR A 32 4.53 6.36 -8.69
N THR A 33 4.47 6.75 -7.44
CA THR A 33 3.33 7.42 -6.82
C THR A 33 3.84 8.69 -6.18
N ASP A 34 3.41 9.84 -6.69
CA ASP A 34 3.74 11.15 -6.17
C ASP A 34 2.50 11.83 -5.60
N VAL A 35 2.68 12.54 -4.50
CA VAL A 35 1.64 13.35 -3.87
C VAL A 35 2.09 14.80 -3.84
N TYR A 36 1.25 15.66 -4.38
CA TYR A 36 1.44 17.11 -4.43
C TYR A 36 0.38 17.79 -3.60
N VAL A 37 0.76 18.91 -3.01
CA VAL A 37 -0.15 19.82 -2.29
C VAL A 37 -0.10 21.19 -2.97
N TRP A 38 -1.27 21.80 -3.16
CA TRP A 38 -1.38 23.16 -3.65
C TRP A 38 -1.19 24.13 -2.49
N GLU A 39 -0.14 24.95 -2.54
CA GLU A 39 0.15 25.97 -1.56
C GLU A 39 0.57 27.28 -2.26
N GLY A 40 -0.04 28.38 -1.83
CA GLY A 40 0.27 29.69 -2.42
C GLY A 40 -0.11 29.76 -3.90
N ALA A 41 0.85 29.62 -4.79
CA ALA A 41 0.66 29.76 -6.24
C ALA A 41 1.07 28.52 -7.05
N GLY A 42 1.26 27.34 -6.41
CA GLY A 42 1.76 26.18 -7.11
C GLY A 42 1.58 24.84 -6.40
N TRP A 43 1.77 23.79 -7.16
CA TRP A 43 1.82 22.40 -6.65
C TRP A 43 3.22 22.09 -6.12
N HIS A 44 3.31 21.59 -4.89
CA HIS A 44 4.54 21.18 -4.25
C HIS A 44 4.53 19.69 -3.98
N LEU A 45 5.58 18.99 -4.42
CA LEU A 45 5.77 17.56 -4.14
C LEU A 45 6.04 17.36 -2.64
N VAL A 46 5.17 16.60 -1.98
CA VAL A 46 5.29 16.32 -0.54
C VAL A 46 5.63 14.87 -0.25
N SER A 47 5.42 13.97 -1.20
CA SER A 47 5.79 12.57 -1.08
C SER A 47 6.00 11.97 -2.46
N GLY A 48 7.02 11.12 -2.58
CA GLY A 48 7.27 10.30 -3.78
C GLY A 48 7.74 8.91 -3.38
N GLN A 49 7.19 7.88 -4.01
CA GLN A 49 7.61 6.50 -3.85
C GLN A 49 7.76 5.83 -5.20
N ASN A 50 8.83 5.04 -5.35
CA ASN A 50 9.20 4.42 -6.61
C ASN A 50 9.40 2.92 -6.45
N SER A 51 8.92 2.13 -7.42
CA SER A 51 9.19 0.70 -7.53
C SER A 51 9.64 0.33 -8.93
N LEU A 52 10.67 -0.50 -9.03
CA LEU A 52 11.09 -1.08 -10.30
C LEU A 52 9.99 -2.00 -10.83
N LEU A 53 9.62 -1.84 -12.10
CA LEU A 53 8.78 -2.83 -12.77
C LEU A 53 9.61 -4.08 -13.00
N GLN A 54 9.18 -5.16 -12.37
CA GLN A 54 9.74 -6.49 -12.58
C GLN A 54 8.90 -7.24 -13.62
N PRO A 55 9.52 -8.15 -14.40
CA PRO A 55 8.74 -9.04 -15.25
C PRO A 55 7.74 -9.81 -14.39
N GLN A 56 6.46 -9.76 -14.77
CA GLN A 56 5.42 -10.55 -14.10
C GLN A 56 5.73 -12.03 -14.31
N VAL A 57 6.13 -12.72 -13.27
CA VAL A 57 6.15 -14.18 -13.25
C VAL A 57 4.74 -14.61 -12.86
N PRO A 58 4.01 -15.35 -13.69
CA PRO A 58 2.72 -15.89 -13.30
C PRO A 58 2.93 -16.80 -12.07
N VAL A 59 2.61 -16.30 -10.90
CA VAL A 59 2.60 -17.13 -9.69
C VAL A 59 1.22 -17.74 -9.60
N THR A 60 1.08 -18.97 -10.05
CA THR A 60 -0.10 -19.78 -9.75
C THR A 60 0.03 -20.25 -8.30
N LEU A 61 -0.33 -19.36 -7.39
CA LEU A 61 -0.47 -19.74 -5.99
C LEU A 61 -1.81 -20.44 -5.85
N GLN A 62 -1.79 -21.75 -5.81
CA GLN A 62 -2.92 -22.51 -5.27
C GLN A 62 -2.81 -22.43 -3.75
N SER A 63 -3.72 -21.70 -3.13
CA SER A 63 -3.79 -21.63 -1.68
C SER A 63 -4.28 -22.97 -1.16
N ALA A 64 -3.46 -23.65 -0.36
CA ALA A 64 -3.82 -24.88 0.32
C ALA A 64 -4.44 -24.61 1.71
N VAL A 65 -4.37 -23.35 2.18
CA VAL A 65 -4.89 -22.91 3.47
C VAL A 65 -6.20 -22.17 3.26
N GLU A 66 -7.25 -22.60 3.93
CA GLU A 66 -8.51 -21.84 3.94
C GLU A 66 -8.28 -20.49 4.63
N PRO A 67 -8.84 -19.40 4.06
CA PRO A 67 -8.78 -18.10 4.71
C PRO A 67 -9.48 -18.16 6.08
N PRO A 68 -8.95 -17.49 7.11
CA PRO A 68 -9.64 -17.40 8.38
C PRO A 68 -11.00 -16.75 8.19
N GLN A 69 -12.01 -17.28 8.87
CA GLN A 69 -13.37 -16.75 8.86
C GLN A 69 -13.43 -15.51 9.77
N VAL A 70 -12.88 -14.41 9.30
CA VAL A 70 -12.94 -13.13 10.01
C VAL A 70 -13.94 -12.23 9.29
N THR A 71 -14.95 -11.79 10.00
CA THR A 71 -15.95 -10.86 9.48
C THR A 71 -15.75 -9.50 10.13
N PHE A 72 -15.67 -8.44 9.32
CA PHE A 72 -15.65 -7.08 9.82
C PHE A 72 -16.95 -6.79 10.59
N ASP A 73 -16.80 -6.38 11.84
CA ASP A 73 -17.93 -6.18 12.77
C ASP A 73 -18.70 -4.88 12.53
N GLY A 74 -18.32 -4.08 11.56
CA GLY A 74 -18.95 -2.82 11.21
C GLY A 74 -18.53 -1.64 12.08
N HIS A 75 -17.62 -1.83 13.03
CA HIS A 75 -17.14 -0.75 13.87
C HIS A 75 -16.13 0.13 13.16
N GLU A 76 -16.47 1.41 13.00
CA GLU A 76 -15.54 2.43 12.53
C GLU A 76 -14.75 2.98 13.74
N PRO A 77 -13.44 3.21 13.59
CA PRO A 77 -12.67 3.83 14.66
C PRO A 77 -13.17 5.26 14.93
N THR A 78 -13.19 5.64 16.19
CA THR A 78 -13.67 6.96 16.66
C THR A 78 -12.56 7.73 17.34
N GLY A 79 -12.70 9.05 17.43
CA GLY A 79 -11.73 9.94 18.06
C GLY A 79 -11.30 11.08 17.13
N THR A 80 -10.14 11.65 17.43
CA THR A 80 -9.48 12.63 16.54
C THR A 80 -9.04 11.97 15.25
N ASP A 81 -8.89 12.75 14.17
CA ASP A 81 -8.43 12.19 12.89
C ASP A 81 -7.12 11.40 13.01
N LEU A 82 -6.21 11.85 13.87
CA LEU A 82 -4.93 11.15 14.07
C LEU A 82 -5.12 9.79 14.76
N GLU A 83 -6.01 9.72 15.75
CA GLU A 83 -6.36 8.45 16.43
C GLU A 83 -7.04 7.49 15.46
N VAL A 84 -8.00 7.99 14.68
CA VAL A 84 -8.69 7.21 13.64
C VAL A 84 -7.70 6.67 12.61
N LEU A 85 -6.81 7.51 12.07
CA LEU A 85 -5.81 7.09 11.08
C LEU A 85 -4.82 6.06 11.63
N ARG A 86 -4.41 6.18 12.91
CA ARG A 86 -3.60 5.15 13.58
C ARG A 86 -4.33 3.82 13.70
N ALA A 87 -5.60 3.86 14.09
CA ALA A 87 -6.44 2.67 14.18
C ALA A 87 -6.65 2.01 12.80
N LEU A 88 -6.90 2.83 11.77
CA LEU A 88 -7.06 2.34 10.39
C LEU A 88 -5.76 1.69 9.85
N ASN A 89 -4.59 2.28 10.15
CA ASN A 89 -3.31 1.65 9.79
C ASN A 89 -3.12 0.29 10.49
N ALA A 90 -3.43 0.21 11.77
CA ALA A 90 -3.37 -1.05 12.51
C ALA A 90 -4.39 -2.07 11.95
N GLY A 91 -5.62 -1.63 11.66
CA GLY A 91 -6.66 -2.44 11.05
C GLY A 91 -6.27 -2.98 9.68
N TYR A 92 -5.64 -2.16 8.83
CA TYR A 92 -5.15 -2.58 7.51
C TYR A 92 -4.17 -3.76 7.61
N VAL A 93 -3.21 -3.65 8.54
CA VAL A 93 -2.23 -4.73 8.79
C VAL A 93 -2.89 -5.97 9.40
N GLN A 94 -3.84 -5.78 10.32
CA GLN A 94 -4.54 -6.90 10.93
C GLN A 94 -5.43 -7.63 9.91
N ALA A 95 -6.10 -6.89 9.03
CA ALA A 95 -6.89 -7.46 7.94
C ALA A 95 -6.01 -8.28 6.98
N PHE A 96 -4.78 -7.83 6.67
CA PHE A 96 -3.82 -8.62 5.89
C PHE A 96 -3.45 -9.94 6.59
N ARG A 97 -3.21 -9.90 7.90
CA ARG A 97 -2.88 -11.11 8.66
C ARG A 97 -4.00 -12.14 8.66
N ASN A 98 -5.24 -11.67 8.65
CA ASN A 98 -6.42 -12.49 8.78
C ASN A 98 -7.11 -12.80 7.43
N ALA A 99 -6.60 -12.27 6.30
CA ALA A 99 -7.28 -12.27 5.01
C ALA A 99 -8.72 -11.71 5.10
N ASP A 100 -8.92 -10.69 5.95
CA ASP A 100 -10.22 -10.07 6.21
C ASP A 100 -10.61 -9.14 5.05
N VAL A 101 -11.17 -9.73 4.01
CA VAL A 101 -11.60 -9.01 2.81
C VAL A 101 -12.77 -8.07 3.08
N ASP A 102 -13.60 -8.36 4.07
CA ASP A 102 -14.75 -7.52 4.43
C ASP A 102 -14.26 -6.20 5.05
N TRP A 103 -13.23 -6.25 5.88
CA TRP A 103 -12.58 -5.05 6.38
C TRP A 103 -12.06 -4.18 5.22
N TYR A 104 -11.35 -4.78 4.26
CA TYR A 104 -10.85 -4.07 3.09
C TYR A 104 -11.99 -3.51 2.23
N ALA A 105 -13.05 -4.28 2.01
CA ALA A 105 -14.21 -3.83 1.25
C ALA A 105 -14.88 -2.61 1.89
N ALA A 106 -14.87 -2.52 3.23
CA ALA A 106 -15.41 -1.39 3.97
C ALA A 106 -14.51 -0.15 3.95
N HIS A 107 -13.17 -0.33 3.91
CA HIS A 107 -12.22 0.78 4.13
C HIS A 107 -11.45 1.22 2.88
N LEU A 108 -11.52 0.48 1.78
CA LEU A 108 -10.95 0.90 0.50
C LEU A 108 -11.97 1.71 -0.30
N ALA A 109 -11.55 2.88 -0.79
CA ALA A 109 -12.38 3.71 -1.67
C ALA A 109 -12.70 3.00 -2.99
N PRO A 110 -13.82 3.34 -3.67
CA PRO A 110 -14.16 2.75 -4.97
C PRO A 110 -13.05 2.87 -6.02
N GLU A 111 -12.31 3.98 -5.98
CA GLU A 111 -11.21 4.28 -6.90
C GLU A 111 -9.83 3.78 -6.41
N TYR A 112 -9.80 3.00 -5.34
CA TYR A 112 -8.55 2.50 -4.76
C TYR A 112 -7.64 1.84 -5.79
N VAL A 113 -6.35 2.11 -5.67
CA VAL A 113 -5.29 1.41 -6.40
C VAL A 113 -4.14 1.06 -5.46
N VAL A 114 -3.49 -0.06 -5.70
CA VAL A 114 -2.25 -0.43 -5.01
C VAL A 114 -1.13 -0.67 -6.02
N VAL A 115 0.04 -0.09 -5.72
CA VAL A 115 1.30 -0.43 -6.38
C VAL A 115 2.02 -1.43 -5.49
N SER A 116 2.22 -2.63 -6.02
CA SER A 116 2.92 -3.71 -5.33
C SER A 116 4.45 -3.55 -5.44
N SER A 117 5.19 -4.30 -4.65
CA SER A 117 6.66 -4.22 -4.60
C SER A 117 7.36 -4.58 -5.92
N ASP A 118 6.69 -5.31 -6.80
CA ASP A 118 7.16 -5.64 -8.16
C ASP A 118 6.85 -4.53 -9.18
N GLY A 119 6.26 -3.40 -8.73
CA GLY A 119 5.84 -2.30 -9.57
C GLY A 119 4.52 -2.52 -10.31
N SER A 120 3.84 -3.66 -10.14
CA SER A 120 2.49 -3.85 -10.68
C SER A 120 1.50 -2.91 -10.01
N ILE A 121 0.48 -2.49 -10.77
CA ILE A 121 -0.63 -1.69 -10.23
C ILE A 121 -1.93 -2.47 -10.38
N LYS A 122 -2.69 -2.53 -9.30
CA LYS A 122 -3.98 -3.22 -9.22
C LYS A 122 -5.06 -2.23 -8.82
N ASP A 123 -6.23 -2.36 -9.40
CA ASP A 123 -7.43 -1.65 -8.95
C ASP A 123 -8.03 -2.31 -7.69
N ARG A 124 -9.10 -1.71 -7.18
CA ARG A 124 -9.79 -2.19 -5.99
C ARG A 124 -10.26 -3.64 -6.13
N ALA A 125 -10.82 -4.02 -7.27
CA ALA A 125 -11.37 -5.37 -7.46
C ALA A 125 -10.25 -6.43 -7.43
N ALA A 126 -9.15 -6.18 -8.14
CA ALA A 126 -7.98 -7.05 -8.13
C ALA A 126 -7.30 -7.10 -6.75
N ALA A 127 -7.25 -5.95 -6.06
CA ALA A 127 -6.70 -5.89 -4.70
C ALA A 127 -7.54 -6.71 -3.70
N LEU A 128 -8.87 -6.59 -3.73
CA LEU A 128 -9.76 -7.38 -2.86
C LEU A 128 -9.63 -8.87 -3.13
N HIS A 129 -9.51 -9.27 -4.41
CA HIS A 129 -9.25 -10.67 -4.76
C HIS A 129 -7.95 -11.19 -4.13
N ASP A 130 -6.89 -10.40 -4.15
CA ASP A 130 -5.62 -10.79 -3.55
C ASP A 130 -5.67 -10.79 -2.01
N PHE A 131 -6.34 -9.81 -1.40
CA PHE A 131 -6.48 -9.71 0.06
C PHE A 131 -7.35 -10.83 0.67
N ALA A 132 -8.25 -11.41 -0.12
CA ALA A 132 -9.02 -12.58 0.31
C ALA A 132 -8.17 -13.85 0.46
N ARG A 133 -6.93 -13.84 -0.04
CA ARG A 133 -6.04 -15.00 0.02
C ARG A 133 -5.27 -15.01 1.34
N PRO A 134 -5.14 -16.16 2.02
CA PRO A 134 -4.47 -16.26 3.31
C PRO A 134 -2.93 -16.26 3.20
N VAL A 135 -2.38 -15.32 2.42
CA VAL A 135 -0.94 -15.21 2.13
C VAL A 135 -0.10 -15.13 3.40
N PHE A 136 -0.61 -14.44 4.43
CA PHE A 136 0.09 -14.35 5.71
C PHE A 136 0.21 -15.74 6.36
N ALA A 137 -0.93 -16.44 6.49
CA ALA A 137 -0.95 -17.76 7.09
C ALA A 137 -0.14 -18.80 6.31
N GLU A 138 -0.05 -18.66 5.00
CA GLU A 138 0.70 -19.58 4.14
C GLU A 138 2.20 -19.35 4.16
N HIS A 139 2.64 -18.09 4.08
CA HIS A 139 4.02 -17.78 3.69
C HIS A 139 4.77 -16.92 4.70
N ILE A 140 4.09 -16.20 5.60
CA ILE A 140 4.73 -15.23 6.48
C ILE A 140 4.79 -15.77 7.91
N GLN A 141 5.98 -15.70 8.50
CA GLN A 141 6.22 -16.05 9.89
C GLN A 141 6.09 -14.83 10.81
N SER A 142 6.60 -13.68 10.38
CA SER A 142 6.61 -12.44 11.16
C SER A 142 6.48 -11.23 10.25
N PHE A 143 5.74 -10.21 10.71
CA PHE A 143 5.46 -8.99 9.96
C PHE A 143 5.18 -7.82 10.91
N PRO A 144 6.16 -7.42 11.74
CA PRO A 144 6.02 -6.24 12.56
C PRO A 144 6.01 -4.97 11.71
N VAL A 145 5.29 -3.97 12.18
CA VAL A 145 5.24 -2.63 11.55
C VAL A 145 5.81 -1.63 12.53
N ASP A 146 6.71 -0.80 12.04
CA ASP A 146 7.33 0.29 12.80
C ASP A 146 7.45 1.57 11.98
N LYS A 147 8.08 2.60 12.56
CA LYS A 147 8.36 3.91 11.94
C LYS A 147 7.12 4.58 11.32
N VAL A 148 5.95 4.34 11.92
CA VAL A 148 4.69 4.90 11.44
C VAL A 148 4.71 6.42 11.57
N GLN A 149 4.59 7.11 10.43
CA GLN A 149 4.50 8.56 10.33
C GLN A 149 3.21 8.92 9.61
N ILE A 150 2.40 9.78 10.22
CA ILE A 150 1.15 10.26 9.65
C ILE A 150 1.29 11.76 9.39
N ARG A 151 1.07 12.15 8.14
CA ARG A 151 1.01 13.55 7.72
C ARG A 151 -0.36 13.84 7.14
N ARG A 152 -0.98 14.93 7.55
CA ARG A 152 -2.32 15.32 7.09
C ARG A 152 -2.29 16.62 6.33
N PHE A 153 -3.03 16.67 5.24
CA PHE A 153 -3.21 17.82 4.35
C PHE A 153 -4.72 17.99 4.11
N GLY A 154 -5.38 18.77 4.99
CA GLY A 154 -6.85 18.86 4.97
C GLY A 154 -7.52 17.51 5.18
N ASP A 155 -8.29 17.09 4.20
CA ASP A 155 -9.02 15.81 4.17
C ASP A 155 -8.22 14.67 3.51
N VAL A 156 -6.94 14.86 3.24
CA VAL A 156 -6.02 13.81 2.79
C VAL A 156 -4.95 13.55 3.84
N ALA A 157 -4.65 12.28 4.06
CA ALA A 157 -3.58 11.85 4.95
C ALA A 157 -2.65 10.85 4.27
N LEU A 158 -1.35 10.97 4.56
CA LEU A 158 -0.32 10.02 4.16
C LEU A 158 0.15 9.25 5.39
N ILE A 159 0.16 7.94 5.31
CA ILE A 159 0.73 7.06 6.32
C ILE A 159 1.94 6.38 5.71
N HIS A 160 3.12 6.71 6.21
CA HIS A 160 4.38 6.05 5.86
C HIS A 160 4.77 5.12 6.98
N ALA A 161 5.18 3.90 6.65
CA ALA A 161 5.76 3.00 7.64
C ALA A 161 6.70 1.99 6.98
N GLU A 162 7.41 1.25 7.81
CA GLU A 162 8.18 0.09 7.42
C GLU A 162 7.61 -1.15 8.07
N ASN A 163 7.72 -2.27 7.37
CA ASN A 163 7.47 -3.56 7.96
C ASN A 163 8.61 -4.52 7.63
N ASP A 164 9.18 -5.06 8.68
CA ASP A 164 10.11 -6.16 8.56
C ASP A 164 9.31 -7.44 8.30
N PHE A 165 9.75 -8.26 7.37
CA PHE A 165 9.11 -9.55 7.15
C PHE A 165 10.08 -10.70 7.28
N VAL A 166 9.60 -11.77 7.86
CA VAL A 166 10.26 -13.08 7.86
C VAL A 166 9.30 -14.07 7.21
N MET A 167 9.74 -14.67 6.12
CA MET A 167 8.97 -15.71 5.42
C MET A 167 9.21 -17.07 6.07
N LYS A 168 8.26 -17.98 5.95
CA LYS A 168 8.40 -19.36 6.47
C LYS A 168 9.51 -20.16 5.78
N ASP A 169 9.89 -19.77 4.56
CA ASP A 169 11.05 -20.34 3.85
C ASP A 169 12.39 -19.72 4.25
N GLY A 170 12.38 -18.84 5.26
CA GLY A 170 13.57 -18.19 5.82
C GLY A 170 13.98 -16.89 5.15
N ARG A 171 13.38 -16.49 4.03
CA ARG A 171 13.66 -15.17 3.43
C ARG A 171 13.25 -14.05 4.38
N VAL A 172 14.06 -13.02 4.45
CA VAL A 172 13.81 -11.83 5.27
C VAL A 172 13.95 -10.57 4.42
N GLY A 173 13.26 -9.52 4.82
CA GLY A 173 13.37 -8.23 4.13
C GLY A 173 12.61 -7.13 4.85
N VAL A 174 12.69 -5.94 4.27
CA VAL A 174 12.00 -4.75 4.76
C VAL A 174 11.20 -4.16 3.62
N ASN A 175 9.91 -4.00 3.81
CA ASN A 175 9.07 -3.20 2.94
C ASN A 175 8.89 -1.81 3.55
N ARG A 176 8.85 -0.82 2.68
CA ARG A 176 8.35 0.52 2.98
C ARG A 176 7.04 0.70 2.26
N TYR A 177 6.04 1.27 2.94
CA TYR A 177 4.77 1.57 2.31
C TYR A 177 4.34 3.01 2.55
N THR A 178 3.53 3.49 1.63
CA THR A 178 2.79 4.75 1.74
C THR A 178 1.34 4.47 1.43
N ASP A 179 0.48 4.63 2.42
CA ASP A 179 -0.96 4.59 2.24
C ASP A 179 -1.51 6.01 2.19
N ILE A 180 -2.39 6.26 1.24
CA ILE A 180 -3.03 7.56 1.03
C ILE A 180 -4.49 7.41 1.37
N TRP A 181 -4.94 8.19 2.34
CA TRP A 181 -6.30 8.17 2.86
C TRP A 181 -6.98 9.50 2.54
N HIS A 182 -8.25 9.43 2.18
CA HIS A 182 -9.11 10.60 1.95
C HIS A 182 -10.34 10.52 2.83
N LYS A 183 -10.69 11.65 3.45
CA LYS A 183 -11.88 11.81 4.29
C LYS A 183 -13.03 12.36 3.45
N SER A 184 -14.08 11.57 3.29
CA SER A 184 -15.30 11.97 2.62
C SER A 184 -16.49 11.54 3.47
N ASP A 185 -17.48 12.41 3.59
CA ASP A 185 -18.69 12.16 4.43
C ASP A 185 -18.35 11.75 5.87
N GLY A 186 -17.31 12.36 6.42
CA GLY A 186 -16.83 12.12 7.79
C GLY A 186 -16.05 10.81 7.97
N LYS A 187 -15.82 10.04 6.92
CA LYS A 187 -15.14 8.74 6.98
C LYS A 187 -13.84 8.74 6.20
N TRP A 188 -12.78 8.20 6.80
CA TRP A 188 -11.52 7.96 6.11
C TRP A 188 -11.57 6.68 5.28
N ARG A 189 -11.18 6.77 4.00
CA ARG A 189 -11.05 5.62 3.08
C ARG A 189 -9.70 5.67 2.39
N CYS A 190 -9.05 4.50 2.29
CA CYS A 190 -7.79 4.39 1.56
C CYS A 190 -8.05 4.52 0.05
N ILE A 191 -7.41 5.48 -0.58
CA ILE A 191 -7.54 5.77 -2.02
C ILE A 191 -6.38 5.21 -2.83
N ALA A 192 -5.22 5.02 -2.19
CA ALA A 192 -4.05 4.40 -2.81
C ALA A 192 -3.10 3.83 -1.77
N ALA A 193 -2.34 2.81 -2.18
CA ALA A 193 -1.19 2.30 -1.44
C ALA A 193 -0.01 2.06 -2.41
N HIS A 194 1.21 2.25 -1.92
CA HIS A 194 2.42 1.93 -2.66
C HIS A 194 3.39 1.20 -1.75
N ILE A 195 3.77 0.00 -2.12
CA ILE A 195 4.68 -0.87 -1.37
C ILE A 195 5.97 -1.02 -2.16
N THR A 196 7.11 -0.82 -1.51
CA THR A 196 8.43 -1.03 -2.11
C THR A 196 9.24 -1.93 -1.20
N THR A 197 9.81 -3.01 -1.71
CA THR A 197 10.81 -3.78 -0.97
C THR A 197 12.09 -2.96 -0.90
N HIS A 198 12.37 -2.45 0.29
CA HIS A 198 13.51 -1.56 0.53
C HIS A 198 14.82 -2.34 0.67
N LYS A 199 14.76 -3.50 1.33
CA LYS A 199 15.91 -4.37 1.55
C LYS A 199 15.44 -5.82 1.63
N ALA A 200 15.86 -6.64 0.68
CA ALA A 200 15.82 -8.08 0.82
C ALA A 200 17.18 -8.51 1.35
N LEU A 201 17.22 -9.11 2.54
CA LEU A 201 18.45 -9.66 3.08
C LEU A 201 18.61 -11.08 2.53
N ALA A 202 19.78 -11.37 1.95
CA ALA A 202 20.13 -12.74 1.63
C ALA A 202 20.19 -13.55 2.93
N LEU A 203 19.73 -14.80 2.88
CA LEU A 203 19.94 -15.72 4.00
C LEU A 203 21.46 -15.82 4.27
N PRO A 204 21.87 -15.82 5.55
CA PRO A 204 23.23 -16.26 5.87
C PRO A 204 23.36 -17.72 5.35
N GLY A 205 24.32 -17.94 4.46
CA GLY A 205 24.65 -19.26 3.94
C GLY A 205 25.17 -20.20 5.03
#